data_0c0ae7e7e5192bc632b47cc17ed82b9b
#
_entry.id   0c0ae7e7e5192bc632b47cc17ed82b9b
#
_cell.length_a   1.000
_cell.length_b   1.000
_cell.length_c   1.000
_cell.angle_alpha   90.00
_cell.angle_beta   90.00
_cell.angle_gamma   90.00
#
_symmetry.space_group_name_H-M   'P 1'
#
loop_
_entity.id
_entity.type
_entity.pdbx_description
1 polymer ?
#
loop_
_entity_poly.entity_id
_entity_poly.type
_entity_poly.pdbx_seq_one_letter_code
_entity_poly.pdbx_strand_id
1 'polypeptide(L)'
;MVRQRPYTGGAYIAIAEPALIAQLSTVRVYAMASSVDMRKGFEGLYALATQQMGREVLRGDLFLFVGQTRKRAKVLYFDGTGLCLLHKRLSKGLFAALWRDSQTPHLELSQTELQLFLEGSEAI
;
A
#
# COMPACT_ATOMS: atom_id res chain seq x y z
N MET A 1 -9.11 20.75 4.26
CA MET A 1 -9.13 19.79 4.41
C MET A 1 -8.99 19.69 4.55
N VAL A 2 -9.13 20.12 4.45
CA VAL A 2 -9.14 19.44 4.69
C VAL A 2 -9.12 19.61 4.63
N ARG A 3 -9.37 19.66 4.57
CA ARG A 3 -9.48 19.38 4.84
C ARG A 3 -9.64 19.37 4.75
N GLN A 4 -9.93 19.68 4.74
CA GLN A 4 -10.12 19.29 5.02
C GLN A 4 -10.28 19.42 4.81
N ARG A 5 -10.58 19.95 4.56
CA ARG A 5 -10.77 19.76 4.69
C ARG A 5 -11.04 19.69 4.36
N PRO A 6 -11.03 20.01 4.27
CA PRO A 6 -11.36 19.73 4.15
C PRO A 6 -11.40 19.62 3.72
N TYR A 7 -11.45 19.48 3.48
CA TYR A 7 -11.64 19.01 2.98
C TYR A 7 -12.37 19.42 2.39
N THR A 8 -12.56 19.34 2.25
CA THR A 8 -13.04 19.73 1.24
C THR A 8 -12.62 20.62 0.28
N GLY A 9 -12.24 21.36 -0.13
CA GLY A 9 -11.74 22.34 -0.94
C GLY A 9 -11.18 21.95 -2.27
N GLY A 10 -11.96 22.07 -3.30
CA GLY A 10 -11.47 21.78 -4.62
C GLY A 10 -10.50 22.82 -5.15
N ALA A 11 -10.66 24.07 -4.72
CA ALA A 11 -9.81 25.13 -5.24
C ALA A 11 -8.34 24.93 -4.87
N TYR A 12 -8.08 24.51 -3.66
CA TYR A 12 -6.69 24.31 -3.26
C TYR A 12 -6.09 23.11 -3.98
N ILE A 13 -6.90 22.16 -4.34
CA ILE A 13 -6.41 21.02 -5.11
C ILE A 13 -5.92 21.49 -6.47
N ALA A 14 -6.65 22.37 -7.10
CA ALA A 14 -6.24 22.88 -8.40
C ALA A 14 -4.88 23.58 -8.34
N ILE A 15 -4.63 24.32 -7.28
CA ILE A 15 -3.37 25.01 -7.11
C ILE A 15 -2.23 24.03 -6.85
N ALA A 16 -2.50 23.00 -6.04
CA ALA A 16 -1.49 22.06 -5.63
C ALA A 16 -1.26 20.93 -6.63
N GLU A 17 -2.08 20.85 -7.65
CA GLU A 17 -2.10 19.70 -8.53
C GLU A 17 -0.76 19.36 -9.16
N PRO A 18 -0.01 20.32 -9.73
CA PRO A 18 1.28 19.95 -10.34
C PRO A 18 2.26 19.35 -9.33
N ALA A 19 2.30 19.90 -8.12
CA ALA A 19 3.17 19.36 -7.07
C ALA A 19 2.71 17.98 -6.63
N LEU A 20 1.41 17.77 -6.54
CA LEU A 20 0.86 16.48 -6.16
C LEU A 20 1.19 15.41 -7.20
N ILE A 21 1.05 15.73 -8.47
CA ILE A 21 1.35 14.79 -9.54
C ILE A 21 2.83 14.42 -9.52
N ALA A 22 3.70 15.39 -9.35
CA ALA A 22 5.13 15.12 -9.26
C ALA A 22 5.44 14.22 -8.07
N GLN A 23 4.78 14.48 -6.95
CA GLN A 23 4.96 13.69 -5.74
C GLN A 23 4.49 12.24 -5.94
N LEU A 24 3.32 12.07 -6.53
CA LEU A 24 2.78 10.74 -6.79
C LEU A 24 3.67 9.95 -7.74
N SER A 25 4.27 10.61 -8.72
CA SER A 25 5.12 9.91 -9.67
C SER A 25 6.40 9.37 -9.05
N THR A 26 6.78 9.87 -7.86
CA THR A 26 7.97 9.38 -7.16
C THR A 26 7.65 8.36 -6.09
N VAL A 27 6.37 8.11 -5.79
CA VAL A 27 5.97 7.13 -4.80
C VAL A 27 6.21 5.73 -5.36
N ARG A 28 6.88 4.91 -4.58
CA ARG A 28 7.15 3.53 -4.95
C ARG A 28 6.26 2.61 -4.14
N VAL A 29 6.03 1.42 -4.68
CA VAL A 29 5.20 0.41 -4.03
C VAL A 29 6.05 -0.84 -3.83
N TYR A 30 6.15 -1.27 -2.58
CA TYR A 30 6.86 -2.50 -2.23
C TYR A 30 5.87 -3.48 -1.65
N ALA A 31 5.93 -4.72 -2.10
CA ALA A 31 5.04 -5.77 -1.64
C ALA A 31 5.85 -6.87 -0.97
N MET A 32 5.39 -7.34 0.18
CA MET A 32 6.02 -8.47 0.84
C MET A 32 5.76 -9.73 0.03
N ALA A 33 6.81 -10.48 -0.27
CA ALA A 33 6.72 -11.68 -1.09
C ALA A 33 6.54 -12.94 -0.23
N SER A 34 5.84 -12.79 0.88
CA SER A 34 5.41 -13.91 1.72
C SER A 34 4.10 -13.50 2.38
N SER A 35 3.36 -14.49 2.85
CA SER A 35 2.10 -14.18 3.53
C SER A 35 2.39 -13.51 4.87
N VAL A 36 1.45 -12.67 5.30
CA VAL A 36 1.60 -11.88 6.51
C VAL A 36 0.37 -12.11 7.38
N ASP A 37 0.59 -12.17 8.68
CA ASP A 37 -0.50 -12.29 9.63
C ASP A 37 -1.32 -10.99 9.61
N MET A 38 -2.57 -11.10 9.17
CA MET A 38 -3.43 -9.93 9.02
C MET A 38 -3.91 -9.35 10.34
N ARG A 39 -3.55 -9.94 11.47
CA ARG A 39 -3.81 -9.33 12.77
C ARG A 39 -2.81 -8.23 13.09
N LYS A 40 -1.69 -8.15 12.35
CA LYS A 40 -0.70 -7.10 12.56
C LYS A 40 -1.28 -5.74 12.20
N GLY A 41 -1.01 -4.77 13.05
CA GLY A 41 -1.40 -3.38 12.83
C GLY A 41 -0.22 -2.53 12.44
N PHE A 42 -0.29 -1.25 12.80
CA PHE A 42 0.72 -0.27 12.39
C PHE A 42 2.14 -0.71 12.76
N GLU A 43 2.35 -1.09 14.01
CA GLU A 43 3.71 -1.34 14.49
C GLU A 43 4.27 -2.63 13.93
N GLY A 44 3.46 -3.68 13.85
CA GLY A 44 3.92 -4.94 13.29
C GLY A 44 4.25 -4.84 11.82
N LEU A 45 3.43 -4.12 11.06
CA LEU A 45 3.68 -3.95 9.64
C LEU A 45 4.84 -2.99 9.39
N TYR A 46 4.97 -1.95 10.22
CA TYR A 46 6.12 -1.06 10.16
C TYR A 46 7.42 -1.83 10.36
N ALA A 47 7.42 -2.73 11.34
CA ALA A 47 8.61 -3.56 11.59
C ALA A 47 8.95 -4.45 10.40
N LEU A 48 7.93 -5.02 9.75
CA LEU A 48 8.18 -5.83 8.56
C LEU A 48 8.80 -5.00 7.43
N ALA A 49 8.28 -3.81 7.20
CA ALA A 49 8.79 -2.94 6.14
C ALA A 49 10.23 -2.53 6.41
N THR A 50 10.55 -2.19 7.66
CA THR A 50 11.90 -1.71 7.98
C THR A 50 12.89 -2.85 8.14
N GLN A 51 12.50 -3.95 8.77
CA GLN A 51 13.44 -5.01 9.12
C GLN A 51 13.55 -6.05 8.02
N GLN A 52 12.47 -6.40 7.37
CA GLN A 52 12.50 -7.44 6.35
C GLN A 52 12.64 -6.91 4.95
N MET A 53 12.05 -5.75 4.65
CA MET A 53 12.21 -5.14 3.34
C MET A 53 13.36 -4.16 3.31
N GLY A 54 13.86 -3.71 4.47
CA GLY A 54 14.96 -2.77 4.55
C GLY A 54 14.63 -1.40 3.99
N ARG A 55 13.38 -0.95 4.15
CA ARG A 55 12.93 0.31 3.57
C ARG A 55 12.55 1.30 4.65
N GLU A 56 12.61 2.57 4.30
CA GLU A 56 12.26 3.67 5.19
C GLU A 56 10.80 4.06 4.93
N VAL A 57 9.92 3.69 5.87
CA VAL A 57 8.48 3.91 5.68
C VAL A 57 8.15 5.39 5.63
N LEU A 58 8.88 6.22 6.38
CA LEU A 58 8.56 7.64 6.49
C LEU A 58 8.88 8.43 5.24
N ARG A 59 9.44 7.79 4.22
CA ARG A 59 9.67 8.46 2.93
C ARG A 59 8.41 8.59 2.10
N GLY A 60 7.34 7.91 2.49
CA GLY A 60 6.07 8.05 1.80
C GLY A 60 5.76 6.97 0.78
N ASP A 61 6.57 5.93 0.71
CA ASP A 61 6.28 4.81 -0.17
C ASP A 61 5.16 3.96 0.40
N LEU A 62 4.56 3.13 -0.46
CA LEU A 62 3.46 2.26 -0.08
C LEU A 62 3.99 0.85 0.14
N PHE A 63 3.47 0.19 1.18
CA PHE A 63 3.90 -1.17 1.55
C PHE A 63 2.70 -2.09 1.59
N LEU A 64 2.70 -3.10 0.73
CA LEU A 64 1.59 -4.02 0.55
C LEU A 64 1.88 -5.34 1.25
N PHE A 65 0.90 -5.81 2.02
CA PHE A 65 0.97 -7.08 2.75
C PHE A 65 -0.29 -7.88 2.47
N VAL A 66 -0.14 -9.18 2.21
CA VAL A 66 -1.25 -10.05 1.85
C VAL A 66 -1.34 -11.20 2.83
N GLY A 67 -2.54 -11.51 3.27
CA GLY A 67 -2.76 -12.62 4.18
C GLY A 67 -2.68 -13.97 3.49
N GLN A 68 -2.48 -15.00 4.27
CA GLN A 68 -2.28 -16.35 3.74
C GLN A 68 -3.47 -16.84 2.93
N THR A 69 -4.69 -16.52 3.37
CA THR A 69 -5.88 -16.95 2.64
C THR A 69 -6.15 -16.13 1.39
N ARG A 70 -5.39 -15.07 1.18
CA ARG A 70 -5.48 -14.16 0.03
C ARG A 70 -6.83 -13.46 -0.08
N LYS A 71 -7.54 -13.34 1.02
CA LYS A 71 -8.81 -12.61 1.06
C LYS A 71 -8.65 -11.23 1.65
N ARG A 72 -7.54 -10.96 2.31
CA ARG A 72 -7.27 -9.68 2.96
C ARG A 72 -5.91 -9.17 2.57
N ALA A 73 -5.81 -7.86 2.43
CA ALA A 73 -4.55 -7.19 2.16
C ALA A 73 -4.54 -5.87 2.91
N LYS A 74 -3.34 -5.44 3.28
CA LYS A 74 -3.14 -4.17 3.95
C LYS A 74 -2.08 -3.38 3.23
N VAL A 75 -2.28 -2.06 3.17
CA VAL A 75 -1.28 -1.15 2.61
C VAL A 75 -0.93 -0.15 3.70
N LEU A 76 0.33 -0.12 4.07
CA LEU A 76 0.86 0.81 5.07
C LEU A 76 1.59 1.93 4.36
N TYR A 77 1.35 3.17 4.78
CA TYR A 77 2.08 4.30 4.22
C TYR A 77 2.07 5.47 5.20
N PHE A 78 3.03 6.37 5.01
CA PHE A 78 3.13 7.60 5.78
C PHE A 78 2.69 8.75 4.90
N ASP A 79 1.69 9.51 5.36
CA ASP A 79 1.10 10.57 4.52
C ASP A 79 1.75 11.94 4.76
N GLY A 80 2.81 11.98 5.52
CA GLY A 80 3.50 13.22 5.88
C GLY A 80 3.22 13.66 7.30
N THR A 81 2.15 13.20 7.90
CA THR A 81 1.81 13.55 9.28
C THR A 81 1.56 12.34 10.16
N GLY A 82 1.32 11.19 9.57
CA GLY A 82 1.06 9.99 10.36
C GLY A 82 1.06 8.74 9.50
N LEU A 83 1.07 7.61 10.16
CA LEU A 83 0.96 6.33 9.49
C LEU A 83 -0.49 6.04 9.17
N CYS A 84 -0.72 5.60 7.96
CA CYS A 84 -2.05 5.23 7.47
C CYS A 84 -2.04 3.76 7.10
N LEU A 85 -3.17 3.11 7.30
CA LEU A 85 -3.30 1.70 7.01
C LEU A 85 -4.62 1.46 6.30
N LEU A 86 -4.52 1.06 5.04
CA LEU A 86 -5.67 0.60 4.27
C LEU A 86 -5.82 -0.90 4.50
N HIS A 87 -7.01 -1.34 4.85
CA HIS A 87 -7.28 -2.77 5.01
C HIS A 87 -8.43 -3.14 4.10
N LYS A 88 -8.18 -4.03 3.16
CA LYS A 88 -9.20 -4.46 2.22
C LYS A 88 -9.45 -5.95 2.34
N ARG A 89 -10.74 -6.31 2.41
CA ARG A 89 -11.18 -7.70 2.36
C ARG A 89 -12.06 -7.85 1.13
N LEU A 90 -11.70 -8.81 0.27
CA LEU A 90 -12.49 -9.05 -0.94
C LEU A 90 -13.81 -9.72 -0.60
N SER A 91 -14.87 -9.26 -1.25
CA SER A 91 -16.17 -9.93 -1.14
C SER A 91 -16.17 -11.24 -1.92
N LYS A 92 -15.47 -11.27 -3.04
CA LYS A 92 -15.35 -12.44 -3.90
C LYS A 92 -13.94 -12.55 -4.41
N GLY A 93 -13.53 -13.79 -4.69
CA GLY A 93 -12.24 -14.02 -5.30
C GLY A 93 -11.09 -13.90 -4.32
N LEU A 94 -9.91 -13.86 -4.85
CA LEU A 94 -8.68 -13.87 -4.06
C LEU A 94 -7.71 -12.86 -4.64
N PHE A 95 -6.86 -12.33 -3.77
CA PHE A 95 -5.69 -11.57 -4.20
C PHE A 95 -4.66 -12.53 -4.80
N ALA A 96 -3.83 -12.04 -5.69
CA ALA A 96 -2.74 -12.82 -6.25
C ALA A 96 -1.77 -13.23 -5.14
N ALA A 97 -1.19 -14.42 -5.27
CA ALA A 97 -0.19 -14.91 -4.33
C ALA A 97 1.17 -14.35 -4.73
N LEU A 98 1.58 -13.27 -4.07
CA LEU A 98 2.81 -12.57 -4.42
C LEU A 98 4.06 -13.40 -4.15
N TRP A 99 3.93 -14.44 -3.33
CA TRP A 99 5.07 -15.29 -2.98
C TRP A 99 5.25 -16.49 -3.89
N ARG A 100 4.39 -16.67 -4.88
CA ARG A 100 4.38 -17.91 -5.66
C ARG A 100 5.66 -18.10 -6.47
N ASP A 101 6.11 -17.05 -7.13
CA ASP A 101 7.27 -17.15 -8.00
C ASP A 101 8.43 -16.26 -7.57
N SER A 102 8.35 -15.68 -6.40
CA SER A 102 9.35 -14.72 -5.97
C SER A 102 10.52 -15.43 -5.31
N GLN A 103 11.73 -14.97 -5.65
CA GLN A 103 12.94 -15.43 -5.01
C GLN A 103 13.54 -14.37 -4.10
N THR A 104 12.86 -13.24 -3.94
CA THR A 104 13.31 -12.16 -3.08
C THR A 104 12.28 -11.93 -2.00
N PRO A 105 12.68 -11.32 -0.85
CA PRO A 105 11.72 -11.11 0.25
C PRO A 105 10.65 -10.09 -0.07
N HIS A 106 10.85 -9.26 -1.08
CA HIS A 106 9.84 -8.28 -1.47
C HIS A 106 9.92 -8.02 -2.96
N LEU A 107 8.84 -7.46 -3.49
CA LEU A 107 8.71 -7.09 -4.89
C LEU A 107 8.45 -5.60 -4.96
N GLU A 108 8.88 -4.98 -6.06
CA GLU A 108 8.50 -3.61 -6.35
C GLU A 108 7.43 -3.63 -7.43
N LEU A 109 6.31 -2.92 -7.16
CA LEU A 109 5.19 -2.83 -8.08
C LEU A 109 5.04 -1.40 -8.57
N SER A 110 4.50 -1.24 -9.77
CA SER A 110 4.05 0.07 -10.19
C SER A 110 2.74 0.40 -9.47
N GLN A 111 2.35 1.67 -9.50
CA GLN A 111 1.09 2.07 -8.89
C GLN A 111 -0.09 1.43 -9.62
N THR A 112 0.02 1.27 -10.93
CA THR A 112 -1.01 0.58 -11.71
C THR A 112 -1.11 -0.89 -11.29
N GLU A 113 0.03 -1.54 -11.09
CA GLU A 113 0.03 -2.93 -10.64
C GLU A 113 -0.59 -3.09 -9.27
N LEU A 114 -0.33 -2.15 -8.36
CA LEU A 114 -0.97 -2.18 -7.05
C LEU A 114 -2.48 -2.04 -7.19
N GLN A 115 -2.92 -1.11 -8.01
CA GLN A 115 -4.35 -0.90 -8.21
C GLN A 115 -5.02 -2.16 -8.75
N LEU A 116 -4.42 -2.78 -9.75
CA LEU A 116 -4.96 -4.02 -10.31
C LEU A 116 -4.95 -5.14 -9.28
N PHE A 117 -3.87 -5.24 -8.50
CA PHE A 117 -3.79 -6.23 -7.44
C PHE A 117 -4.95 -6.07 -6.46
N LEU A 118 -5.24 -4.84 -6.04
CA LEU A 118 -6.27 -4.60 -5.05
C LEU A 118 -7.67 -4.87 -5.57
N GLU A 119 -7.86 -5.01 -6.86
CA GLU A 119 -9.15 -5.40 -7.43
C GLU A 119 -9.39 -6.90 -7.32
N GLY A 120 -8.37 -7.68 -7.01
CA GLY A 120 -8.56 -9.10 -6.85
C GLY A 120 -8.76 -9.82 -8.15
N SER A 121 -7.79 -9.76 -9.04
CA SER A 121 -7.92 -10.32 -10.38
C SER A 121 -7.91 -11.85 -10.41
N GLU A 122 -7.56 -12.48 -9.32
CA GLU A 122 -7.54 -13.95 -9.23
C GLU A 122 -8.87 -14.48 -8.73
N ALA A 123 -9.91 -13.93 -9.19
CA ALA A 123 -11.22 -14.20 -8.64
C ALA A 123 -11.73 -15.59 -8.96
N ILE A 124 -11.18 -16.26 -9.85
CA ILE A 124 -11.82 -17.49 -10.31
C ILE A 124 -11.15 -18.74 -9.77
#